data_93050bb4cded15c9453a0dcafef3a0b6
#
_entry.id   93050bb4cded15c9453a0dcafef3a0b6
#
_cell.length_a   1.000
_cell.length_b   1.000
_cell.length_c   1.000
_cell.angle_alpha   90.00
_cell.angle_beta   90.00
_cell.angle_gamma   90.00
#
_symmetry.space_group_name_H-M   'P 1'
#
loop_
_entity.id
_entity.type
_entity.pdbx_description
1 polymer ?
#
loop_
_entity_poly.entity_id
_entity_poly.type
_entity_poly.pdbx_seq_one_letter_code
_entity_poly.pdbx_strand_id
1 'polypeptide(L)'
;RDRSPSRGLGDVYKRQIIAFGISSFFTLLFPIILMIVLVAKQKIAPRPLLIGMLAFFVSQILLRVPILNVLSTQSWFLSFAQQQMILYLVLLSSTAGLFEESARLIGVKCFCKEQRSYRDAFSFGLGHGLCEVILLVGMSSVGNLLYCVMLQNGSMEAAFADSPDLLQQVTTALAAVSTTSIYLGIVERVSAVLFHIFATVLIFQGVNRGHAGSYWLLAVLSHTVFNLVAVILAQYSNVWIC
;
A
#
# COMPACT_ATOMS: atom_id res chain seq x y z
N ARG A 1 8.83 -6.57 41.72
CA ARG A 1 8.67 -7.88 40.99
C ARG A 1 9.32 -7.68 39.61
N ASP A 2 10.57 -8.14 39.51
CA ASP A 2 11.30 -8.12 38.24
C ASP A 2 10.61 -9.06 37.24
N ARG A 3 10.01 -8.48 36.20
CA ARG A 3 9.55 -9.27 35.06
C ARG A 3 10.77 -9.61 34.23
N SER A 4 11.06 -10.88 34.05
CA SER A 4 12.17 -11.31 33.20
C SER A 4 11.97 -10.73 31.78
N PRO A 5 13.03 -10.28 31.08
CA PRO A 5 12.94 -9.69 29.73
C PRO A 5 12.20 -10.59 28.72
N SER A 6 12.32 -11.90 28.84
CA SER A 6 11.64 -12.89 28.00
C SER A 6 10.10 -12.91 28.16
N ARG A 7 9.58 -12.61 29.36
CA ARG A 7 8.11 -12.48 29.55
C ARG A 7 7.56 -11.21 28.91
N GLY A 8 8.31 -10.12 28.92
CA GLY A 8 7.91 -8.86 28.28
C GLY A 8 7.79 -8.98 26.76
N LEU A 9 8.74 -9.63 26.11
CA LEU A 9 8.73 -9.89 24.66
C LEU A 9 7.56 -10.80 24.25
N GLY A 10 7.29 -11.86 25.00
CA GLY A 10 6.16 -12.75 24.72
C GLY A 10 4.80 -12.03 24.80
N ASP A 11 4.62 -11.08 25.71
CA ASP A 11 3.40 -10.28 25.81
C ASP A 11 3.28 -9.24 24.68
N VAL A 12 4.40 -8.76 24.13
CA VAL A 12 4.42 -7.87 22.93
C VAL A 12 3.95 -8.65 21.72
N TYR A 13 4.53 -9.81 21.43
CA TYR A 13 4.15 -10.62 20.27
C TYR A 13 2.70 -11.09 20.33
N LYS A 14 2.16 -11.44 21.50
CA LYS A 14 0.73 -11.75 21.63
C LYS A 14 -0.18 -10.61 21.21
N ARG A 15 0.13 -9.37 21.59
CA ARG A 15 -0.64 -8.19 21.17
C ARG A 15 -0.48 -7.92 19.67
N GLN A 16 0.73 -8.09 19.13
CA GLN A 16 0.98 -7.95 17.68
C GLN A 16 0.26 -9.02 16.86
N ILE A 17 0.18 -10.28 17.32
CA ILE A 17 -0.59 -11.35 16.66
C ILE A 17 -2.05 -10.93 16.50
N ILE A 18 -2.69 -10.40 17.55
CA ILE A 18 -4.07 -9.91 17.48
C ILE A 18 -4.17 -8.72 16.51
N ALA A 19 -3.27 -7.75 16.61
CA ALA A 19 -3.30 -6.56 15.78
C ALA A 19 -3.06 -6.87 14.30
N PHE A 20 -2.07 -7.72 13.97
CA PHE A 20 -1.83 -8.17 12.60
C PHE A 20 -2.94 -9.09 12.08
N GLY A 21 -3.57 -9.90 12.93
CA GLY A 21 -4.75 -10.70 12.56
C GLY A 21 -5.92 -9.80 12.14
N ILE A 22 -6.21 -8.75 12.91
CA ILE A 22 -7.21 -7.73 12.58
C ILE A 22 -6.80 -6.98 11.30
N SER A 23 -5.55 -6.55 11.20
CA SER A 23 -5.03 -5.88 9.99
C SER A 23 -5.17 -6.76 8.76
N SER A 24 -4.77 -8.03 8.84
CA SER A 24 -4.91 -8.99 7.72
C SER A 24 -6.37 -9.17 7.29
N PHE A 25 -7.31 -9.20 8.23
CA PHE A 25 -8.72 -9.24 7.90
C PHE A 25 -9.14 -7.99 7.12
N PHE A 26 -8.84 -6.79 7.63
CA PHE A 26 -9.30 -5.53 7.02
C PHE A 26 -8.54 -5.16 5.74
N THR A 27 -7.31 -5.64 5.55
CA THR A 27 -6.49 -5.27 4.37
C THR A 27 -6.40 -6.37 3.32
N LEU A 28 -6.79 -7.61 3.63
CA LEU A 28 -6.81 -8.71 2.66
C LEU A 28 -8.22 -9.29 2.46
N LEU A 29 -8.84 -9.83 3.51
CA LEU A 29 -10.10 -10.57 3.36
C LEU A 29 -11.29 -9.64 3.12
N PHE A 30 -11.43 -8.58 3.91
CA PHE A 30 -12.56 -7.65 3.79
C PHE A 30 -12.63 -6.96 2.41
N PRO A 31 -11.52 -6.45 1.80
CA PRO A 31 -11.54 -5.91 0.44
C PRO A 31 -12.04 -6.90 -0.60
N ILE A 32 -11.61 -8.16 -0.53
CA ILE A 32 -12.05 -9.21 -1.45
C ILE A 32 -13.56 -9.46 -1.30
N ILE A 33 -14.03 -9.65 -0.07
CA ILE A 33 -15.46 -9.85 0.23
C ILE A 33 -16.27 -8.65 -0.23
N LEU A 34 -15.81 -7.43 0.04
CA LEU A 34 -16.47 -6.18 -0.37
C LEU A 34 -16.62 -6.12 -1.89
N MET A 35 -15.57 -6.37 -2.66
CA MET A 35 -15.64 -6.38 -4.13
C MET A 35 -16.67 -7.41 -4.63
N ILE A 36 -16.62 -8.64 -4.12
CA ILE A 36 -17.56 -9.71 -4.51
C ILE A 36 -18.99 -9.29 -4.23
N VAL A 37 -19.29 -8.79 -3.03
CA VAL A 37 -20.63 -8.38 -2.62
C VAL A 37 -21.14 -7.20 -3.46
N LEU A 38 -20.29 -6.20 -3.72
CA LEU A 38 -20.68 -5.03 -4.51
C LEU A 38 -20.92 -5.39 -5.99
N VAL A 39 -20.16 -6.31 -6.56
CA VAL A 39 -20.39 -6.83 -7.92
C VAL A 39 -21.67 -7.65 -7.96
N ALA A 40 -21.86 -8.58 -7.03
CA ALA A 40 -23.07 -9.42 -6.96
C ALA A 40 -24.35 -8.60 -6.77
N LYS A 41 -24.29 -7.53 -5.98
CA LYS A 41 -25.40 -6.58 -5.81
C LYS A 41 -25.51 -5.53 -6.93
N GLN A 42 -24.73 -5.64 -7.98
CA GLN A 42 -24.69 -4.72 -9.12
C GLN A 42 -24.47 -3.23 -8.73
N LYS A 43 -23.81 -2.97 -7.60
CA LYS A 43 -23.49 -1.62 -7.14
C LYS A 43 -22.28 -1.02 -7.86
N ILE A 44 -21.37 -1.86 -8.32
CA ILE A 44 -20.18 -1.49 -9.09
C ILE A 44 -20.14 -2.25 -10.43
N ALA A 45 -19.39 -1.69 -11.38
CA ALA A 45 -19.19 -2.27 -12.71
C ALA A 45 -17.94 -3.18 -12.71
N PRO A 46 -18.06 -4.48 -13.03
CA PRO A 46 -16.94 -5.41 -12.88
C PRO A 46 -15.79 -5.13 -13.85
N ARG A 47 -16.07 -4.71 -15.09
CA ARG A 47 -15.01 -4.41 -16.07
C ARG A 47 -14.14 -3.21 -15.66
N PRO A 48 -14.67 -2.03 -15.32
CA PRO A 48 -13.86 -0.93 -14.78
C PRO A 48 -13.12 -1.30 -13.49
N LEU A 49 -13.74 -2.09 -12.59
CA LEU A 49 -13.08 -2.60 -11.38
C LEU A 49 -11.79 -3.35 -11.72
N LEU A 50 -11.89 -4.35 -12.62
CA LEU A 50 -10.73 -5.15 -13.03
C LEU A 50 -9.67 -4.32 -13.75
N ILE A 51 -10.07 -3.35 -14.59
CA ILE A 51 -9.13 -2.46 -15.27
C ILE A 51 -8.40 -1.58 -14.23
N GLY A 52 -9.10 -1.12 -13.20
CA GLY A 52 -8.49 -0.38 -12.08
C GLY A 52 -7.45 -1.21 -11.32
N MET A 53 -7.78 -2.47 -11.00
CA MET A 53 -6.85 -3.40 -10.37
C MET A 53 -5.61 -3.63 -11.24
N LEU A 54 -5.80 -3.86 -12.54
CA LEU A 54 -4.69 -4.05 -13.49
C LEU A 54 -3.85 -2.78 -13.66
N ALA A 55 -4.45 -1.59 -13.64
CA ALA A 55 -3.73 -0.34 -13.71
C ALA A 55 -2.74 -0.19 -12.53
N PHE A 56 -3.19 -0.49 -11.31
CA PHE A 56 -2.28 -0.53 -10.15
C PHE A 56 -1.22 -1.62 -10.30
N PHE A 57 -1.62 -2.85 -10.57
CA PHE A 57 -0.70 -3.99 -10.64
C PHE A 57 0.42 -3.76 -11.66
N VAL A 58 0.07 -3.30 -12.86
CA VAL A 58 1.06 -3.04 -13.92
C VAL A 58 1.97 -1.87 -13.53
N SER A 59 1.40 -0.74 -13.09
CA SER A 59 2.19 0.46 -12.80
C SER A 59 3.14 0.29 -11.61
N GLN A 60 2.69 -0.35 -10.56
CA GLN A 60 3.47 -0.49 -9.33
C GLN A 60 4.24 -1.82 -9.31
N ILE A 61 3.55 -2.95 -9.42
CA ILE A 61 4.18 -4.26 -9.18
C ILE A 61 5.08 -4.67 -10.34
N LEU A 62 4.67 -4.43 -11.59
CA LEU A 62 5.46 -4.84 -12.75
C LEU A 62 6.47 -3.79 -13.23
N LEU A 63 6.21 -2.50 -12.98
CA LEU A 63 7.09 -1.44 -13.49
C LEU A 63 7.85 -0.72 -12.37
N ARG A 64 7.16 0.03 -11.51
CA ARG A 64 7.83 0.94 -10.58
C ARG A 64 8.65 0.20 -9.50
N VAL A 65 8.10 -0.81 -8.85
CA VAL A 65 8.80 -1.55 -7.78
C VAL A 65 10.07 -2.23 -8.30
N PRO A 66 10.08 -2.95 -9.44
CA PRO A 66 11.32 -3.49 -10.01
C PRO A 66 12.36 -2.43 -10.36
N ILE A 67 11.94 -1.27 -10.91
CA ILE A 67 12.86 -0.16 -11.18
C ILE A 67 13.50 0.34 -9.88
N LEU A 68 12.70 0.58 -8.84
CA LEU A 68 13.22 1.01 -7.55
C LEU A 68 14.14 -0.03 -6.91
N ASN A 69 13.83 -1.32 -7.04
CA ASN A 69 14.69 -2.39 -6.56
C ASN A 69 16.06 -2.39 -7.26
N VAL A 70 16.10 -2.21 -8.57
CA VAL A 70 17.37 -2.06 -9.31
C VAL A 70 18.11 -0.79 -8.90
N LEU A 71 17.41 0.34 -8.72
CA LEU A 71 18.04 1.58 -8.25
C LEU A 71 18.62 1.44 -6.84
N SER A 72 17.92 0.71 -5.95
CA SER A 72 18.38 0.49 -4.57
C SER A 72 19.65 -0.36 -4.44
N THR A 73 20.10 -1.02 -5.51
CA THR A 73 21.40 -1.70 -5.54
C THR A 73 22.56 -0.76 -5.91
N GLN A 74 22.28 0.47 -6.37
CA GLN A 74 23.27 1.42 -6.82
C GLN A 74 23.79 2.29 -5.67
N SER A 75 25.10 2.35 -5.48
CA SER A 75 25.72 3.12 -4.38
C SER A 75 25.37 4.61 -4.41
N TRP A 76 25.30 5.21 -5.61
CA TRP A 76 24.90 6.60 -5.75
C TRP A 76 23.47 6.87 -5.30
N PHE A 77 22.54 5.92 -5.56
CA PHE A 77 21.14 6.06 -5.17
C PHE A 77 20.97 5.90 -3.65
N LEU A 78 21.70 4.96 -3.05
CA LEU A 78 21.76 4.82 -1.59
C LEU A 78 22.33 6.06 -0.91
N SER A 79 23.43 6.61 -1.45
CA SER A 79 24.00 7.86 -0.96
C SER A 79 23.04 9.04 -1.09
N PHE A 80 22.32 9.15 -2.21
CA PHE A 80 21.27 10.14 -2.41
C PHE A 80 20.14 9.99 -1.36
N ALA A 81 19.65 8.78 -1.15
CA ALA A 81 18.60 8.51 -0.18
C ALA A 81 19.00 8.90 1.26
N GLN A 82 20.26 8.67 1.63
CA GLN A 82 20.78 8.99 2.97
C GLN A 82 21.07 10.48 3.15
N GLN A 83 21.69 11.12 2.13
CA GLN A 83 22.15 12.50 2.25
C GLN A 83 21.07 13.53 1.92
N GLN A 84 20.09 13.17 1.09
CA GLN A 84 19.05 14.06 0.58
C GLN A 84 17.65 13.49 0.85
N MET A 85 17.40 13.10 2.10
CA MET A 85 16.16 12.39 2.49
C MET A 85 14.88 13.07 1.97
N ILE A 86 14.76 14.39 2.09
CA ILE A 86 13.56 15.12 1.63
C ILE A 86 13.39 14.98 0.12
N LEU A 87 14.47 15.16 -0.66
CA LEU A 87 14.40 14.99 -2.12
C LEU A 87 14.11 13.55 -2.51
N TYR A 88 14.62 12.59 -1.76
CA TYR A 88 14.32 11.17 -1.95
C TYR A 88 12.83 10.88 -1.71
N LEU A 89 12.22 11.41 -0.65
CA LEU A 89 10.79 11.27 -0.39
C LEU A 89 9.93 11.94 -1.46
N VAL A 90 10.33 13.11 -1.95
CA VAL A 90 9.69 13.79 -3.08
C VAL A 90 9.78 12.94 -4.34
N LEU A 91 10.95 12.37 -4.65
CA LEU A 91 11.15 11.47 -5.79
C LEU A 91 10.24 10.24 -5.70
N LEU A 92 10.20 9.57 -4.55
CA LEU A 92 9.34 8.40 -4.36
C LEU A 92 7.85 8.74 -4.52
N SER A 93 7.40 9.84 -3.92
CA SER A 93 6.00 10.29 -4.01
C SER A 93 5.62 10.71 -5.42
N SER A 94 6.51 11.44 -6.11
CA SER A 94 6.27 11.93 -7.49
C SER A 94 6.26 10.78 -8.50
N THR A 95 7.18 9.82 -8.35
CA THR A 95 7.20 8.66 -9.25
C THR A 95 5.98 7.75 -9.02
N ALA A 96 5.48 7.61 -7.79
CA ALA A 96 4.23 6.89 -7.53
C ALA A 96 3.07 7.54 -8.28
N GLY A 97 2.86 8.85 -8.07
CA GLY A 97 1.82 9.60 -8.78
C GLY A 97 1.97 9.51 -10.30
N LEU A 98 3.19 9.67 -10.83
CA LEU A 98 3.43 9.60 -12.27
C LEU A 98 3.05 8.24 -12.87
N PHE A 99 3.52 7.14 -12.27
CA PHE A 99 3.26 5.80 -12.78
C PHE A 99 1.79 5.42 -12.68
N GLU A 100 1.17 5.67 -11.52
CA GLU A 100 -0.21 5.27 -11.27
C GLU A 100 -1.22 6.09 -12.06
N GLU A 101 -1.06 7.42 -12.10
CA GLU A 101 -2.00 8.27 -12.81
C GLU A 101 -1.85 8.12 -14.33
N SER A 102 -0.64 7.79 -14.82
CA SER A 102 -0.44 7.47 -16.25
C SER A 102 -1.13 6.14 -16.62
N ALA A 103 -0.96 5.11 -15.81
CA ALA A 103 -1.65 3.82 -16.02
C ALA A 103 -3.17 3.98 -15.92
N ARG A 104 -3.66 4.79 -14.98
CA ARG A 104 -5.07 5.14 -14.82
C ARG A 104 -5.61 5.83 -16.08
N LEU A 105 -4.91 6.85 -16.57
CA LEU A 105 -5.29 7.56 -17.79
C LEU A 105 -5.35 6.61 -19.00
N ILE A 106 -4.34 5.76 -19.17
CA ILE A 106 -4.31 4.73 -20.22
C ILE A 106 -5.49 3.78 -20.08
N GLY A 107 -5.72 3.27 -18.87
CA GLY A 107 -6.85 2.39 -18.55
C GLY A 107 -8.19 3.01 -18.93
N VAL A 108 -8.40 4.26 -18.57
CA VAL A 108 -9.64 4.99 -18.88
C VAL A 108 -9.77 5.25 -20.38
N LYS A 109 -8.72 5.74 -21.04
CA LYS A 109 -8.79 6.10 -22.50
C LYS A 109 -8.88 4.89 -23.42
N CYS A 110 -8.15 3.83 -23.11
CA CYS A 110 -8.00 2.69 -24.00
C CYS A 110 -8.97 1.54 -23.71
N PHE A 111 -9.26 1.29 -22.44
CA PHE A 111 -9.99 0.09 -22.02
C PHE A 111 -11.40 0.37 -21.47
N CYS A 112 -11.71 1.64 -21.06
CA CYS A 112 -13.03 2.06 -20.61
C CYS A 112 -13.73 3.01 -21.62
N LYS A 113 -13.57 2.78 -22.94
CA LYS A 113 -14.10 3.70 -23.98
C LYS A 113 -15.60 3.91 -23.89
N GLU A 114 -16.36 2.87 -23.58
CA GLU A 114 -17.83 2.87 -23.48
C GLU A 114 -18.32 3.04 -22.03
N GLN A 115 -17.45 2.80 -21.06
CA GLN A 115 -17.74 2.93 -19.62
C GLN A 115 -17.29 4.31 -19.14
N ARG A 116 -18.22 5.28 -19.11
CA ARG A 116 -17.90 6.70 -18.83
C ARG A 116 -18.75 7.31 -17.71
N SER A 117 -19.57 6.50 -17.05
CA SER A 117 -20.44 6.96 -15.97
C SER A 117 -19.65 7.16 -14.66
N TYR A 118 -20.28 7.86 -13.71
CA TYR A 118 -19.74 7.97 -12.34
C TYR A 118 -19.55 6.60 -11.68
N ARG A 119 -20.49 5.67 -11.93
CA ARG A 119 -20.40 4.29 -11.43
C ARG A 119 -19.14 3.59 -11.95
N ASP A 120 -18.78 3.82 -13.22
CA ASP A 120 -17.58 3.23 -13.82
C ASP A 120 -16.31 3.83 -13.21
N ALA A 121 -16.28 5.16 -13.04
CA ALA A 121 -15.17 5.85 -12.38
C ALA A 121 -14.98 5.38 -10.93
N PHE A 122 -16.06 5.29 -10.16
CA PHE A 122 -16.05 4.76 -8.80
C PHE A 122 -15.53 3.33 -8.76
N SER A 123 -16.03 2.47 -9.66
CA SER A 123 -15.62 1.05 -9.74
C SER A 123 -14.14 0.89 -10.06
N PHE A 124 -13.64 1.67 -11.00
CA PHE A 124 -12.22 1.66 -11.37
C PHE A 124 -11.35 2.11 -10.19
N GLY A 125 -11.69 3.24 -9.55
CA GLY A 125 -10.94 3.79 -8.41
C GLY A 125 -10.96 2.84 -7.19
N LEU A 126 -12.10 2.22 -6.93
CA LEU A 126 -12.23 1.21 -5.90
C LEU A 126 -11.34 -0.02 -6.20
N GLY A 127 -11.36 -0.51 -7.44
CA GLY A 127 -10.51 -1.62 -7.87
C GLY A 127 -9.02 -1.31 -7.72
N HIS A 128 -8.60 -0.12 -8.16
CA HIS A 128 -7.23 0.35 -8.03
C HIS A 128 -6.78 0.39 -6.56
N GLY A 129 -7.50 1.12 -5.71
CA GLY A 129 -7.14 1.30 -4.30
C GLY A 129 -7.23 -0.01 -3.49
N LEU A 130 -8.24 -0.86 -3.72
CA LEU A 130 -8.32 -2.15 -3.02
C LEU A 130 -7.23 -3.12 -3.48
N CYS A 131 -6.81 -3.08 -4.74
CA CYS A 131 -5.68 -3.87 -5.23
C CYS A 131 -4.37 -3.46 -4.51
N GLU A 132 -4.14 -2.16 -4.35
CA GLU A 132 -3.02 -1.65 -3.56
C GLU A 132 -3.06 -2.16 -2.11
N VAL A 133 -4.20 -1.99 -1.44
CA VAL A 133 -4.37 -2.43 -0.05
C VAL A 133 -4.07 -3.92 0.11
N ILE A 134 -4.59 -4.76 -0.80
CA ILE A 134 -4.38 -6.21 -0.78
C ILE A 134 -2.90 -6.56 -0.97
N LEU A 135 -2.29 -6.02 -2.03
CA LEU A 135 -0.94 -6.45 -2.46
C LEU A 135 0.18 -5.87 -1.59
N LEU A 136 0.07 -4.62 -1.15
CA LEU A 136 1.13 -3.99 -0.36
C LEU A 136 0.95 -4.25 1.13
N VAL A 137 -0.23 -3.99 1.67
CA VAL A 137 -0.44 -4.03 3.13
C VAL A 137 -1.01 -5.37 3.58
N GLY A 138 -1.97 -5.92 2.86
CA GLY A 138 -2.59 -7.20 3.20
C GLY A 138 -1.59 -8.35 3.24
N MET A 139 -0.77 -8.48 2.20
CA MET A 139 0.27 -9.52 2.14
C MET A 139 1.34 -9.31 3.22
N SER A 140 1.77 -8.06 3.45
CA SER A 140 2.73 -7.75 4.52
C SER A 140 2.17 -8.05 5.92
N SER A 141 0.90 -7.72 6.16
CA SER A 141 0.24 -8.01 7.44
C SER A 141 0.17 -9.51 7.73
N VAL A 142 -0.14 -10.32 6.72
CA VAL A 142 -0.13 -11.80 6.85
C VAL A 142 1.29 -12.31 7.12
N GLY A 143 2.29 -11.81 6.39
CA GLY A 143 3.69 -12.17 6.63
C GLY A 143 4.14 -11.84 8.06
N ASN A 144 3.85 -10.63 8.53
CA ASN A 144 4.18 -10.21 9.89
C ASN A 144 3.42 -11.00 10.97
N LEU A 145 2.15 -11.36 10.71
CA LEU A 145 1.38 -12.25 11.58
C LEU A 145 2.07 -13.61 11.72
N LEU A 146 2.49 -14.21 10.60
CA LEU A 146 3.20 -15.50 10.61
C LEU A 146 4.53 -15.41 11.39
N TYR A 147 5.31 -14.36 11.16
CA TYR A 147 6.56 -14.15 11.90
C TYR A 147 6.32 -13.97 13.41
N CYS A 148 5.30 -13.23 13.82
CA CYS A 148 4.95 -13.10 15.23
C CYS A 148 4.54 -14.44 15.86
N VAL A 149 3.80 -15.29 15.15
CA VAL A 149 3.43 -16.64 15.59
C VAL A 149 4.67 -17.53 15.69
N MET A 150 5.58 -17.48 14.72
CA MET A 150 6.82 -18.26 14.72
C MET A 150 7.76 -17.82 15.86
N LEU A 151 7.84 -16.53 16.16
CA LEU A 151 8.61 -16.03 17.30
C LEU A 151 8.01 -16.50 18.64
N GLN A 152 6.67 -16.53 18.73
CA GLN A 152 6.00 -16.94 19.95
C GLN A 152 6.12 -18.43 20.23
N ASN A 153 6.14 -19.29 19.22
CA ASN A 153 6.24 -20.75 19.38
C ASN A 153 7.68 -21.29 19.28
N GLY A 154 8.67 -20.42 19.04
CA GLY A 154 10.08 -20.80 18.96
C GLY A 154 10.50 -21.48 17.66
N SER A 155 9.67 -21.46 16.60
CA SER A 155 10.02 -22.06 15.30
C SER A 155 10.82 -21.14 14.37
N MET A 156 10.99 -19.88 14.77
CA MET A 156 11.65 -18.88 13.94
C MET A 156 13.14 -19.17 13.73
N GLU A 157 13.84 -19.60 14.80
CA GLU A 157 15.26 -19.96 14.73
C GLU A 157 15.51 -21.13 13.76
N ALA A 158 14.64 -22.12 13.78
CA ALA A 158 14.76 -23.26 12.86
C ALA A 158 14.48 -22.86 11.40
N ALA A 159 13.51 -21.97 11.18
CA ALA A 159 13.17 -21.51 9.83
C ALA A 159 14.27 -20.62 9.21
N PHE A 160 15.06 -19.91 10.01
CA PHE A 160 16.13 -19.02 9.59
C PHE A 160 17.53 -19.53 9.96
N ALA A 161 17.70 -20.85 10.17
CA ALA A 161 18.98 -21.44 10.59
C ALA A 161 20.13 -21.09 9.65
N ASP A 162 19.89 -21.02 8.35
CA ASP A 162 20.87 -20.67 7.32
C ASP A 162 21.04 -19.16 7.09
N SER A 163 20.30 -18.31 7.83
CA SER A 163 20.25 -16.87 7.62
C SER A 163 20.09 -16.09 8.94
N PRO A 164 21.05 -16.20 9.89
CA PRO A 164 20.93 -15.58 11.21
C PRO A 164 20.83 -14.04 11.16
N ASP A 165 21.49 -13.39 10.21
CA ASP A 165 21.41 -11.94 10.01
C ASP A 165 20.01 -11.50 9.61
N LEU A 166 19.33 -12.27 8.75
CA LEU A 166 17.94 -12.02 8.38
C LEU A 166 16.99 -12.25 9.55
N LEU A 167 17.22 -13.28 10.35
CA LEU A 167 16.47 -13.51 11.60
C LEU A 167 16.56 -12.28 12.51
N GLN A 168 17.77 -11.76 12.73
CA GLN A 168 17.97 -10.59 13.57
C GLN A 168 17.27 -9.34 13.00
N GLN A 169 17.36 -9.10 11.68
CA GLN A 169 16.69 -7.98 11.01
C GLN A 169 15.17 -8.06 11.19
N VAL A 170 14.55 -9.21 10.90
CA VAL A 170 13.09 -9.39 11.03
C VAL A 170 12.65 -9.24 12.49
N THR A 171 13.36 -9.82 13.43
CA THR A 171 13.02 -9.73 14.85
C THR A 171 13.12 -8.29 15.36
N THR A 172 14.17 -7.56 14.96
CA THR A 172 14.36 -6.15 15.33
C THR A 172 13.27 -5.27 14.71
N ALA A 173 12.94 -5.48 13.44
CA ALA A 173 11.89 -4.74 12.76
C ALA A 173 10.53 -4.96 13.44
N LEU A 174 10.16 -6.20 13.74
CA LEU A 174 8.90 -6.51 14.44
C LEU A 174 8.86 -5.92 15.85
N ALA A 175 9.95 -5.98 16.61
CA ALA A 175 10.01 -5.40 17.94
C ALA A 175 9.79 -3.88 17.96
N ALA A 176 10.12 -3.19 16.86
CA ALA A 176 9.93 -1.75 16.71
C ALA A 176 8.47 -1.37 16.36
N VAL A 177 7.65 -2.31 15.86
CA VAL A 177 6.26 -2.02 15.44
C VAL A 177 5.34 -1.97 16.66
N SER A 178 4.68 -0.83 16.87
CA SER A 178 3.64 -0.70 17.90
C SER A 178 2.28 -1.22 17.41
N THR A 179 1.46 -1.75 18.31
CA THR A 179 0.08 -2.15 17.97
C THR A 179 -0.76 -0.97 17.52
N THR A 180 -0.49 0.22 18.05
CA THR A 180 -1.15 1.47 17.63
C THR A 180 -0.86 1.77 16.16
N SER A 181 0.40 1.63 15.73
CA SER A 181 0.77 1.87 14.33
C SER A 181 0.09 0.88 13.37
N ILE A 182 -0.07 -0.38 13.77
CA ILE A 182 -0.79 -1.38 12.95
C ILE A 182 -2.26 -0.94 12.73
N TYR A 183 -2.95 -0.46 13.77
CA TYR A 183 -4.33 0.02 13.63
C TYR A 183 -4.43 1.32 12.82
N LEU A 184 -3.49 2.25 13.00
CA LEU A 184 -3.44 3.49 12.21
C LEU A 184 -3.17 3.19 10.73
N GLY A 185 -2.38 2.16 10.42
CA GLY A 185 -2.21 1.68 9.06
C GLY A 185 -3.53 1.25 8.40
N ILE A 186 -4.48 0.64 9.14
CA ILE A 186 -5.80 0.33 8.59
C ILE A 186 -6.57 1.62 8.24
N VAL A 187 -6.54 2.63 9.12
CA VAL A 187 -7.22 3.92 8.87
C VAL A 187 -6.60 4.63 7.67
N GLU A 188 -5.29 4.62 7.57
CA GLU A 188 -4.55 5.21 6.46
C GLU A 188 -4.95 4.53 5.13
N ARG A 189 -5.11 3.19 5.09
CA ARG A 189 -5.56 2.48 3.88
C ARG A 189 -6.98 2.88 3.45
N VAL A 190 -7.87 3.17 4.38
CA VAL A 190 -9.21 3.72 4.02
C VAL A 190 -9.05 5.07 3.32
N SER A 191 -8.19 5.95 3.83
CA SER A 191 -7.89 7.25 3.22
C SER A 191 -7.28 7.10 1.83
N ALA A 192 -6.36 6.13 1.63
CA ALA A 192 -5.77 5.83 0.33
C ALA A 192 -6.82 5.37 -0.68
N VAL A 193 -7.72 4.45 -0.31
CA VAL A 193 -8.81 4.01 -1.21
C VAL A 193 -9.72 5.18 -1.61
N LEU A 194 -10.09 6.03 -0.67
CA LEU A 194 -10.90 7.23 -0.96
C LEU A 194 -10.17 8.19 -1.91
N PHE A 195 -8.87 8.38 -1.70
CA PHE A 195 -8.03 9.17 -2.61
C PHE A 195 -8.00 8.56 -4.02
N HIS A 196 -7.82 7.25 -4.17
CA HIS A 196 -7.82 6.59 -5.49
C HIS A 196 -9.17 6.69 -6.22
N ILE A 197 -10.28 6.65 -5.48
CA ILE A 197 -11.61 6.92 -6.04
C ILE A 197 -11.67 8.37 -6.55
N PHE A 198 -11.24 9.34 -5.75
CA PHE A 198 -11.18 10.75 -6.13
C PHE A 198 -10.31 10.98 -7.38
N ALA A 199 -9.08 10.50 -7.39
CA ALA A 199 -8.16 10.64 -8.52
C ALA A 199 -8.72 10.00 -9.81
N THR A 200 -9.42 8.87 -9.67
CA THR A 200 -10.08 8.23 -10.81
C THR A 200 -11.25 9.07 -11.35
N VAL A 201 -12.11 9.58 -10.48
CA VAL A 201 -13.20 10.48 -10.88
C VAL A 201 -12.63 11.71 -11.60
N LEU A 202 -11.54 12.27 -11.12
CA LEU A 202 -10.83 13.39 -11.73
C LEU A 202 -10.37 13.05 -13.16
N ILE A 203 -9.71 11.91 -13.37
CA ILE A 203 -9.25 11.45 -14.69
C ILE A 203 -10.44 11.19 -15.63
N PHE A 204 -11.51 10.54 -15.17
CA PHE A 204 -12.73 10.32 -15.96
C PHE A 204 -13.34 11.64 -16.42
N GLN A 205 -13.44 12.63 -15.53
CA GLN A 205 -13.93 13.96 -15.86
C GLN A 205 -13.06 14.64 -16.93
N GLY A 206 -11.74 14.57 -16.78
CA GLY A 206 -10.81 15.12 -17.76
C GLY A 206 -10.96 14.50 -19.15
N VAL A 207 -11.11 13.17 -19.20
CA VAL A 207 -11.32 12.45 -20.46
C VAL A 207 -12.69 12.80 -21.08
N ASN A 208 -13.75 12.83 -20.28
CA ASN A 208 -15.10 13.15 -20.73
C ASN A 208 -15.25 14.59 -21.25
N ARG A 209 -14.47 15.52 -20.70
CA ARG A 209 -14.48 16.94 -21.09
C ARG A 209 -13.46 17.29 -22.20
N GLY A 210 -12.67 16.32 -22.68
CA GLY A 210 -11.62 16.57 -23.66
C GLY A 210 -10.35 17.24 -23.13
N HIS A 211 -10.21 17.38 -21.82
CA HIS A 211 -9.08 18.02 -21.13
C HIS A 211 -8.22 17.02 -20.35
N ALA A 212 -8.05 15.80 -20.89
CA ALA A 212 -7.41 14.69 -20.23
C ALA A 212 -6.01 15.01 -19.69
N GLY A 213 -5.19 15.79 -20.41
CA GLY A 213 -3.83 16.15 -19.99
C GLY A 213 -3.79 17.02 -18.73
N SER A 214 -4.63 18.06 -18.67
CA SER A 214 -4.69 18.96 -17.51
C SER A 214 -5.18 18.23 -16.25
N TYR A 215 -6.19 17.37 -16.39
CA TYR A 215 -6.71 16.59 -15.28
C TYR A 215 -5.74 15.49 -14.85
N TRP A 216 -4.99 14.89 -15.78
CA TRP A 216 -3.90 13.97 -15.46
C TRP A 216 -2.81 14.65 -14.65
N LEU A 217 -2.34 15.84 -15.08
CA LEU A 217 -1.34 16.59 -14.33
C LEU A 217 -1.83 16.94 -12.92
N LEU A 218 -3.09 17.37 -12.79
CA LEU A 218 -3.69 17.64 -11.49
C LEU A 218 -3.75 16.39 -10.61
N ALA A 219 -4.10 15.23 -11.19
CA ALA A 219 -4.10 13.96 -10.48
C ALA A 219 -2.69 13.55 -10.01
N VAL A 220 -1.67 13.67 -10.88
CA VAL A 220 -0.26 13.41 -10.53
C VAL A 220 0.20 14.30 -9.38
N LEU A 221 -0.08 15.61 -9.44
CA LEU A 221 0.30 16.55 -8.37
C LEU A 221 -0.44 16.24 -7.06
N SER A 222 -1.75 15.98 -7.13
CA SER A 222 -2.54 15.61 -5.96
C SER A 222 -2.03 14.31 -5.31
N HIS A 223 -1.70 13.31 -6.13
CA HIS A 223 -1.15 12.05 -5.67
C HIS A 223 0.23 12.22 -5.02
N THR A 224 1.11 13.00 -5.66
CA THR A 224 2.42 13.34 -5.10
C THR A 224 2.29 13.99 -3.73
N VAL A 225 1.41 14.99 -3.61
CA VAL A 225 1.18 15.69 -2.33
C VAL A 225 0.58 14.75 -1.29
N PHE A 226 -0.41 13.94 -1.65
CA PHE A 226 -1.04 12.98 -0.74
C PHE A 226 0.00 12.00 -0.16
N ASN A 227 0.80 11.37 -1.02
CA ASN A 227 1.84 10.46 -0.58
C ASN A 227 2.94 11.15 0.24
N LEU A 228 3.38 12.35 -0.18
CA LEU A 228 4.41 13.09 0.54
C LEU A 228 3.94 13.46 1.94
N VAL A 229 2.70 13.93 2.09
CA VAL A 229 2.11 14.23 3.40
C VAL A 229 2.01 12.97 4.25
N ALA A 230 1.54 11.86 3.69
CA ALA A 230 1.46 10.59 4.40
C ALA A 230 2.83 10.15 4.94
N VAL A 231 3.86 10.16 4.08
CA VAL A 231 5.22 9.75 4.46
C VAL A 231 5.86 10.72 5.46
N ILE A 232 5.64 12.03 5.32
CA ILE A 232 6.13 13.02 6.28
C ILE A 232 5.46 12.83 7.64
N LEU A 233 4.15 12.69 7.68
CA LEU A 233 3.44 12.39 8.92
C LEU A 233 3.94 11.10 9.54
N ALA A 234 4.19 10.10 8.71
CA ALA A 234 4.84 8.87 9.10
C ALA A 234 6.16 9.10 9.83
N GLN A 235 7.05 9.78 9.21
CA GLN A 235 8.41 10.03 9.67
C GLN A 235 8.47 10.80 11.00
N TYR A 236 7.60 11.80 11.18
CA TYR A 236 7.65 12.74 12.32
C TYR A 236 6.74 12.40 13.49
N SER A 237 5.79 11.47 13.34
CA SER A 237 4.85 11.16 14.40
C SER A 237 5.29 10.06 15.36
N ASN A 238 6.44 9.41 15.14
CA ASN A 238 6.91 8.20 15.86
C ASN A 238 5.85 7.08 15.99
N VAL A 239 4.80 7.13 15.18
CA VAL A 239 3.59 6.30 15.30
C VAL A 239 3.51 5.26 14.19
N TRP A 240 4.47 5.16 13.35
CA TRP A 240 4.37 4.47 12.07
C TRP A 240 5.21 3.23 11.97
N ILE A 241 4.94 2.49 11.05
CA ILE A 241 4.13 2.18 10.25
C ILE A 241 4.24 1.28 9.14
N CYS A 242 4.22 0.89 8.32
CA CYS A 242 4.03 0.02 7.18
C CYS A 242 5.28 -0.67 6.71
#